data_1e74342771f5018113f81417aaa1d463
#
_entry.id   1e74342771f5018113f81417aaa1d463
#
_cell.length_a   1.000
_cell.length_b   1.000
_cell.length_c   1.000
_cell.angle_alpha   90.00
_cell.angle_beta   90.00
_cell.angle_gamma   90.00
#
_symmetry.space_group_name_H-M   'P 1'
#
loop_
_entity.id
_entity.type
_entity.pdbx_description
1 polymer ?
#
loop_
_entity_poly.entity_id
_entity_poly.type
_entity_poly.pdbx_seq_one_letter_code
_entity_poly.pdbx_strand_id
1 'polypeptide(L)' 'MIKTFAELAVGSRFFVDNIEYIKIEAVRSSCCQSINAQQANNPASRKFFSDESAVTVNA' A
#
# COMPACT_ATOMS: atom_id res chain seq x y z
N MET A 1 -10.56 -6.15 9.56
CA MET A 1 -9.65 -5.66 10.63
C MET A 1 -8.87 -4.47 10.10
N ILE A 2 -8.72 -3.45 10.92
CA ILE A 2 -8.01 -2.24 10.50
C ILE A 2 -6.65 -2.19 11.18
N LYS A 3 -5.62 -1.90 10.39
CA LYS A 3 -4.26 -1.73 10.87
C LYS A 3 -3.65 -0.49 10.26
N THR A 4 -2.53 -0.04 10.82
CA THR A 4 -1.77 1.01 10.17
C THR A 4 -0.91 0.41 9.07
N PHE A 5 -0.58 1.22 8.07
CA PHE A 5 0.23 0.75 6.95
C PHE A 5 1.59 0.22 7.42
N ALA A 6 2.16 0.86 8.45
CA ALA A 6 3.46 0.44 8.98
C ALA A 6 3.45 -0.96 9.58
N GLU A 7 2.30 -1.44 10.02
CA GLU A 7 2.18 -2.78 10.62
C GLU A 7 2.21 -3.89 9.59
N LEU A 8 2.08 -3.55 8.30
CA LEU A 8 2.01 -4.55 7.25
C LEU A 8 3.41 -4.95 6.79
N ALA A 9 3.58 -6.23 6.50
CA ALA A 9 4.80 -6.70 5.86
C ALA A 9 4.72 -6.50 4.35
N VAL A 10 5.86 -6.38 3.70
CA VAL A 10 5.92 -6.32 2.23
C VAL A 10 5.27 -7.58 1.66
N GLY A 11 4.41 -7.39 0.68
CA GLY A 11 3.64 -8.48 0.09
C GLY A 11 2.25 -8.65 0.68
N SER A 12 1.95 -7.95 1.77
CA SER A 12 0.63 -8.01 2.39
C SER A 12 -0.40 -7.30 1.52
N ARG A 13 -1.59 -7.87 1.49
CA ARG A 13 -2.71 -7.26 0.79
C ARG A 13 -3.57 -6.49 1.78
N PHE A 14 -4.07 -5.37 1.33
CA PHE A 14 -4.94 -4.54 2.15
C PHE A 14 -5.91 -3.78 1.25
N PHE A 15 -6.93 -3.20 1.86
CA PHE A 15 -7.98 -2.50 1.13
C PHE A 15 -8.07 -1.06 1.59
N VAL A 16 -8.19 -0.15 0.63
CA VAL A 16 -8.50 1.25 0.89
C VAL A 16 -9.57 1.66 -0.11
N ASP A 17 -10.68 2.20 0.41
CA ASP A 17 -11.81 2.63 -0.42
C ASP A 17 -12.32 1.50 -1.33
N ASN A 18 -12.37 0.28 -0.80
CA ASN A 18 -12.81 -0.91 -1.53
C ASN A 18 -11.89 -1.30 -2.70
N ILE A 19 -10.68 -0.77 -2.71
CA ILE A 19 -9.68 -1.14 -3.72
C ILE A 19 -8.60 -1.95 -3.02
N GLU A 20 -8.31 -3.11 -3.58
CA GLU A 20 -7.26 -3.97 -3.04
C GLU A 20 -5.89 -3.50 -3.50
N TYR A 21 -4.98 -3.40 -2.53
CA TYR A 21 -3.58 -3.03 -2.78
C TYR A 21 -2.67 -4.10 -2.22
N ILE A 22 -1.43 -4.09 -2.71
CA ILE A 22 -0.36 -4.94 -2.19
C ILE A 22 0.76 -4.02 -1.73
N LYS A 23 1.23 -4.23 -0.51
CA LYS A 23 2.37 -3.47 0.00
C LYS A 23 3.64 -3.96 -0.69
N ILE A 24 4.40 -3.02 -1.25
CA ILE A 24 5.69 -3.31 -1.88
C ILE A 24 6.79 -2.56 -1.15
N GLU A 25 8.03 -2.91 -1.42
CA GLU A 25 9.15 -2.15 -0.88
C GLU A 25 9.07 -0.72 -1.37
N ALA A 26 9.34 0.21 -0.45
CA ALA A 26 9.34 1.63 -0.80
C ALA A 26 10.41 1.89 -1.84
N VAL A 27 10.01 2.46 -2.97
CA VAL A 27 10.94 2.86 -4.02
C VAL A 27 10.65 4.28 -4.42
N ARG A 28 11.71 4.97 -4.79
CA ARG A 28 11.58 6.34 -5.26
C ARG A 28 11.34 6.30 -6.77
N SER A 29 10.16 6.76 -7.19
CA SER A 29 9.84 6.73 -8.61
C SER A 29 10.32 7.97 -9.34
N SER A 30 10.60 9.05 -8.61
CA SER A 30 11.15 10.28 -9.17
C SER A 30 11.87 11.02 -8.06
N CYS A 31 12.46 12.17 -8.39
CA CYS A 31 13.21 12.93 -7.39
C CYS A 31 12.38 13.31 -6.18
N CYS A 32 11.07 13.47 -6.33
CA CYS A 32 10.20 14.00 -5.29
C CYS A 32 9.06 13.07 -4.91
N GLN A 33 9.00 11.88 -5.49
CA GLN A 33 7.91 10.95 -5.26
C GLN A 33 8.43 9.58 -4.87
N SER A 34 7.73 8.97 -3.94
CA SER A 34 7.98 7.58 -3.53
C SER A 34 6.70 6.80 -3.69
N ILE A 35 6.83 5.50 -3.86
CA ILE A 35 5.69 4.60 -3.88
C ILE A 35 6.00 3.43 -2.96
N ASN A 36 4.97 2.90 -2.30
CA ASN A 36 5.14 1.76 -1.41
C ASN A 36 3.96 0.80 -1.47
N ALA A 37 3.08 0.98 -2.45
CA ALA A 37 1.95 0.08 -2.66
C ALA A 37 1.53 0.14 -4.12
N GLN A 38 0.88 -0.92 -4.56
CA GLN A 38 0.31 -0.98 -5.92
C GLN A 38 -1.04 -1.69 -5.85
N GLN A 39 -1.90 -1.39 -6.80
CA GLN A 39 -3.19 -2.08 -6.86
C GLN A 39 -2.98 -3.53 -7.27
N ALA A 40 -3.70 -4.44 -6.61
CA ALA A 40 -3.60 -5.86 -6.94
C ALA A 40 -4.07 -6.15 -8.36
N ASN A 41 -5.08 -5.43 -8.83
CA ASN A 41 -5.64 -5.63 -10.16
C ASN A 41 -4.94 -4.85 -11.25
N ASN A 42 -4.11 -3.90 -10.87
CA ASN A 42 -3.44 -3.04 -11.85
C ASN A 42 -2.07 -2.64 -11.30
N PRO A 43 -1.04 -3.45 -11.54
CA PRO A 43 0.29 -3.17 -11.00
C PRO A 43 0.88 -1.85 -11.46
N ALA A 44 0.39 -1.29 -12.55
CA ALA A 44 0.85 0.01 -13.00
C ALA A 44 0.31 1.15 -12.17
N SER A 45 -0.78 0.91 -11.42
CA SER A 45 -1.38 1.92 -10.56
C SER A 45 -0.76 1.83 -9.18
N ARG A 46 0.16 2.73 -8.90
CA ARG A 46 0.93 2.73 -7.66
C ARG A 46 0.62 3.95 -6.82
N LYS A 47 0.76 3.81 -5.52
CA LYS A 47 0.49 4.89 -4.58
C LYS A 47 1.49 4.91 -3.45
N PHE A 48 1.55 6.04 -2.79
CA PHE A 48 2.29 6.18 -1.54
C PHE A 48 1.30 6.28 -0.39
N PHE A 49 1.52 5.50 0.65
CA PHE A 49 0.76 5.58 1.90
C PHE A 49 1.71 5.92 3.02
N SER A 50 1.30 6.81 3.90
CA SER A 50 2.09 7.09 5.09
C SER A 50 1.98 5.93 6.08
N ASP A 51 2.96 5.81 6.95
CA ASP A 51 2.98 4.73 7.93
C ASP A 51 1.77 4.76 8.86
N GLU A 52 1.19 5.93 9.04
CA GLU A 52 0.04 6.11 9.94
C GLU A 52 -1.30 5.88 9.25
N SER A 53 -1.30 5.62 7.96
CA SER A 53 -2.54 5.41 7.22
C SER A 53 -3.27 4.19 7.74
N ALA A 54 -4.57 4.36 8.01
CA ALA A 54 -5.41 3.25 8.41
C ALA A 54 -5.83 2.48 7.17
N VAL A 55 -5.62 1.18 7.17
CA VAL A 55 -5.98 0.32 6.05
C VAL A 55 -6.75 -0.87 6.56
N THR A 56 -7.58 -1.44 5.72
CA THR A 56 -8.35 -2.63 6.07
C THR A 56 -7.62 -3.86 5.58
N VAL A 57 -7.41 -4.81 6.47
CA VAL A 57 -6.81 -6.09 6.10
C VAL A 57 -7.84 -7.18 6.29
N ASN A 58 -7.83 -8.11 5.37
CA ASN A 58 -8.71 -9.27 5.43
C ASN A 58 -7.94 -10.38 6.15
N ALA A 59 -8.38 -10.63 7.35
CA ALA A 59 -7.68 -11.62 8.18
C ALA A 59 -7.92 -13.04 7.71
#